data_f9d772aaa4feabfd93fe6f5b911135d7
#
_entry.id   f9d772aaa4feabfd93fe6f5b911135d7
#
_cell.length_a   1.000
_cell.length_b   1.000
_cell.length_c   1.000
_cell.angle_alpha   90.00
_cell.angle_beta   90.00
_cell.angle_gamma   90.00
#
_symmetry.space_group_name_H-M   'P 1'
#
loop_
_entity.id
_entity.type
_entity.pdbx_description
1 polymer ?
#
loop_
_entity_poly.entity_id
_entity_poly.type
_entity_poly.pdbx_seq_one_letter_code
_entity_poly.pdbx_strand_id
1 'polypeptide(L)'
;MLDIQKIIGVPNIVVTEMDARTVNFEVKNLPRGFGHTLGNALRRIILWYNVWGAITGLKIKGVQHEYHVIDGVKESVIDIMLNCKKLRFSVDEAADNIQWAPQKFSKSGVYTSADLKLPSGVSVLNNDAYLFEITDPSVELVFELRIERWYWYYSIDFLRNRDQKEDAWQDVATLLLDNDFGLVDYVKYDVQEIIEDFSGSTKDTLAVEIQSRYEKISPKQIVMFAGEVLASYAKLFIFDDAYIDRSTLVDYSDLEIAADKLPEETNIKTMPIDALPLSERTRNALIKNQILYVEDLEKKKKAELLLMKWVWRKAIDEISASLATIEKSLLA
;
A
#
# COMPACT_ATOMS: atom_id res chain seq x y z
N MET A 1 -2.42 -38.36 14.21
CA MET A 1 -2.63 -36.95 13.80
C MET A 1 -3.70 -36.92 12.74
N LEU A 2 -4.70 -36.07 12.82
CA LEU A 2 -5.79 -35.99 11.85
C LEU A 2 -5.33 -35.09 10.71
N ASP A 3 -5.14 -35.64 9.53
CA ASP A 3 -4.74 -34.88 8.34
C ASP A 3 -6.00 -34.23 7.73
N ILE A 4 -6.17 -32.96 8.01
CA ILE A 4 -7.35 -32.19 7.56
C ILE A 4 -7.38 -32.07 6.03
N GLN A 5 -6.22 -31.99 5.36
CA GLN A 5 -6.19 -31.90 3.90
C GLN A 5 -6.72 -33.16 3.23
N LYS A 6 -6.51 -34.33 3.84
CA LYS A 6 -7.12 -35.58 3.33
C LYS A 6 -8.64 -35.62 3.47
N ILE A 7 -9.17 -34.82 4.44
CA ILE A 7 -10.62 -34.77 4.70
C ILE A 7 -11.30 -33.74 3.83
N ILE A 8 -10.75 -32.53 3.79
CA ILE A 8 -11.41 -31.38 3.11
C ILE A 8 -10.81 -31.05 1.73
N GLY A 9 -9.68 -31.64 1.38
CA GLY A 9 -8.92 -31.34 0.16
C GLY A 9 -7.98 -30.18 0.33
N VAL A 10 -7.08 -29.98 -0.65
CA VAL A 10 -6.12 -28.88 -0.66
C VAL A 10 -6.85 -27.58 -1.00
N PRO A 11 -6.63 -26.49 -0.23
CA PRO A 11 -7.20 -25.19 -0.58
C PRO A 11 -6.75 -24.75 -1.98
N ASN A 12 -7.69 -24.27 -2.78
CA ASN A 12 -7.44 -23.81 -4.14
C ASN A 12 -8.03 -22.42 -4.33
N ILE A 13 -7.29 -21.54 -5.01
CA ILE A 13 -7.74 -20.19 -5.34
C ILE A 13 -7.99 -20.06 -6.84
N VAL A 14 -9.18 -19.60 -7.19
CA VAL A 14 -9.57 -19.28 -8.56
C VAL A 14 -9.74 -17.77 -8.67
N VAL A 15 -9.10 -17.17 -9.65
CA VAL A 15 -9.16 -15.71 -9.86
C VAL A 15 -9.92 -15.43 -11.16
N THR A 16 -11.01 -14.69 -11.07
CA THR A 16 -11.84 -14.32 -12.20
C THR A 16 -11.85 -12.81 -12.36
N GLU A 17 -11.31 -12.31 -13.46
CA GLU A 17 -11.41 -10.89 -13.83
C GLU A 17 -12.79 -10.63 -14.43
N MET A 18 -13.54 -9.73 -13.79
CA MET A 18 -14.89 -9.34 -14.29
C MET A 18 -14.78 -8.15 -15.24
N ASP A 19 -13.93 -7.19 -14.92
CA ASP A 19 -13.57 -6.03 -15.75
C ASP A 19 -12.17 -5.50 -15.40
N ALA A 20 -11.74 -4.38 -16.00
CA ALA A 20 -10.41 -3.79 -15.78
C ALA A 20 -10.15 -3.39 -14.30
N ARG A 21 -11.21 -3.17 -13.53
CA ARG A 21 -11.16 -2.71 -12.13
C ARG A 21 -11.70 -3.70 -11.13
N THR A 22 -12.41 -4.75 -11.56
CA THR A 22 -13.12 -5.67 -10.67
C THR A 22 -12.59 -7.09 -10.84
N VAL A 23 -12.21 -7.70 -9.73
CA VAL A 23 -11.71 -9.07 -9.69
C VAL A 23 -12.43 -9.84 -8.58
N ASN A 24 -12.79 -11.08 -8.85
CA ASN A 24 -13.31 -12.03 -7.88
C ASN A 24 -12.27 -13.12 -7.60
N PHE A 25 -12.00 -13.35 -6.33
CA PHE A 25 -11.14 -14.42 -5.82
C PHE A 25 -12.02 -15.45 -5.12
N GLU A 26 -12.00 -16.67 -5.59
CA GLU A 26 -12.74 -17.78 -4.97
C GLU A 26 -11.74 -18.77 -4.37
N VAL A 27 -11.77 -18.94 -3.05
CA VAL A 27 -10.93 -19.91 -2.32
C VAL A 27 -11.80 -21.07 -1.85
N LYS A 28 -11.52 -22.25 -2.37
CA LYS A 28 -12.25 -23.48 -2.07
C LYS A 28 -11.51 -24.36 -1.06
N ASN A 29 -12.22 -25.29 -0.46
CA ASN A 29 -11.69 -26.28 0.47
C ASN A 29 -11.05 -25.65 1.73
N LEU A 30 -11.65 -24.61 2.27
CA LEU A 30 -11.25 -24.06 3.55
C LEU A 30 -11.89 -24.86 4.70
N PRO A 31 -11.22 -25.00 5.84
CA PRO A 31 -11.83 -25.54 7.04
C PRO A 31 -13.04 -24.68 7.47
N ARG A 32 -14.02 -25.29 8.09
CA ARG A 32 -15.21 -24.60 8.60
C ARG A 32 -14.85 -23.40 9.48
N GLY A 33 -15.44 -22.25 9.18
CA GLY A 33 -15.22 -20.98 9.88
C GLY A 33 -14.02 -20.18 9.36
N PHE A 34 -13.08 -20.79 8.61
CA PHE A 34 -11.93 -20.08 8.05
C PHE A 34 -12.33 -19.09 6.96
N GLY A 35 -13.38 -19.36 6.20
CA GLY A 35 -13.91 -18.43 5.21
C GLY A 35 -14.24 -17.07 5.83
N HIS A 36 -14.96 -17.04 6.93
CA HIS A 36 -15.29 -15.80 7.63
C HIS A 36 -14.07 -15.14 8.26
N THR A 37 -13.15 -15.93 8.84
CA THR A 37 -11.92 -15.40 9.45
C THR A 37 -11.05 -14.69 8.42
N LEU A 38 -10.74 -15.36 7.31
CA LEU A 38 -9.91 -14.80 6.25
C LEU A 38 -10.62 -13.68 5.50
N GLY A 39 -11.90 -13.85 5.16
CA GLY A 39 -12.67 -12.85 4.43
C GLY A 39 -12.77 -11.53 5.19
N ASN A 40 -13.06 -11.57 6.50
CA ASN A 40 -13.10 -10.37 7.33
C ASN A 40 -11.72 -9.72 7.50
N ALA A 41 -10.68 -10.54 7.75
CA ALA A 41 -9.32 -10.04 7.91
C ALA A 41 -8.82 -9.36 6.63
N LEU A 42 -8.95 -10.01 5.47
CA LEU A 42 -8.55 -9.47 4.17
C LEU A 42 -9.34 -8.19 3.84
N ARG A 43 -10.67 -8.21 4.01
CA ARG A 43 -11.50 -7.04 3.78
C ARG A 43 -11.03 -5.83 4.58
N ARG A 44 -10.74 -6.03 5.87
CA ARG A 44 -10.26 -4.95 6.74
C ARG A 44 -8.90 -4.42 6.28
N ILE A 45 -7.97 -5.31 5.96
CA ILE A 45 -6.63 -4.92 5.50
C ILE A 45 -6.72 -4.17 4.17
N ILE A 46 -7.48 -4.68 3.20
CA ILE A 46 -7.65 -4.06 1.89
C ILE A 46 -8.23 -2.64 2.00
N LEU A 47 -9.16 -2.43 2.91
CA LEU A 47 -9.75 -1.10 3.13
C LEU A 47 -8.80 -0.14 3.87
N TRP A 48 -7.85 -0.66 4.69
CA TRP A 48 -7.08 0.15 5.65
C TRP A 48 -5.64 0.43 5.28
N TYR A 49 -4.95 -0.51 4.63
CA TYR A 49 -3.49 -0.46 4.47
C TYR A 49 -3.00 0.11 3.15
N ASN A 50 -3.80 0.88 2.45
CA ASN A 50 -3.40 1.51 1.20
C ASN A 50 -2.78 2.88 1.48
N VAL A 51 -1.52 3.06 1.11
CA VAL A 51 -0.75 4.30 1.35
C VAL A 51 -0.67 5.10 0.06
N TRP A 52 -1.48 6.17 -0.03
CA TRP A 52 -1.51 7.04 -1.22
C TRP A 52 -1.59 8.50 -0.84
N GLY A 53 -1.40 9.37 -1.85
CA GLY A 53 -1.53 10.81 -1.69
C GLY A 53 -2.96 11.29 -1.91
N ALA A 54 -3.41 12.20 -1.05
CA ALA A 54 -4.68 12.90 -1.21
C ALA A 54 -4.55 14.34 -0.75
N ILE A 55 -5.48 15.21 -1.17
CA ILE A 55 -5.50 16.60 -0.74
C ILE A 55 -6.17 16.70 0.62
N THR A 56 -5.48 17.28 1.58
CA THR A 56 -5.96 17.50 2.96
C THR A 56 -6.10 18.99 3.29
N GLY A 57 -5.61 19.88 2.44
CA GLY A 57 -5.74 21.31 2.63
C GLY A 57 -5.66 22.09 1.33
N LEU A 58 -6.36 23.22 1.31
CA LEU A 58 -6.40 24.15 0.20
C LEU A 58 -6.28 25.57 0.74
N LYS A 59 -5.35 26.35 0.18
CA LYS A 59 -5.25 27.79 0.44
C LYS A 59 -5.56 28.54 -0.85
N ILE A 60 -6.58 29.40 -0.86
CA ILE A 60 -6.94 30.21 -2.02
C ILE A 60 -6.71 31.67 -1.66
N LYS A 61 -5.98 32.38 -2.50
CA LYS A 61 -5.71 33.82 -2.29
C LYS A 61 -7.02 34.59 -2.26
N GLY A 62 -7.23 35.34 -1.16
CA GLY A 62 -8.43 36.17 -0.99
C GLY A 62 -9.66 35.44 -0.45
N VAL A 63 -9.56 34.14 -0.15
CA VAL A 63 -10.65 33.34 0.41
C VAL A 63 -10.37 33.04 1.88
N GLN A 64 -11.37 33.24 2.74
CA GLN A 64 -11.28 33.02 4.18
C GLN A 64 -12.12 31.84 4.68
N HIS A 65 -13.09 31.39 3.90
CA HIS A 65 -13.99 30.28 4.27
C HIS A 65 -14.52 29.56 3.04
N GLU A 66 -14.97 28.33 3.21
CA GLU A 66 -15.41 27.42 2.16
C GLU A 66 -16.65 27.86 1.36
N TYR A 67 -17.47 28.74 1.92
CA TYR A 67 -18.71 29.24 1.26
C TYR A 67 -18.47 30.48 0.39
N HIS A 68 -17.23 30.83 0.15
CA HIS A 68 -16.89 31.97 -0.70
C HIS A 68 -17.16 31.68 -2.19
N VAL A 69 -17.57 32.70 -2.93
CA VAL A 69 -17.70 32.65 -4.39
C VAL A 69 -16.66 33.56 -5.00
N ILE A 70 -15.92 33.04 -5.97
CA ILE A 70 -14.86 33.81 -6.65
C ILE A 70 -15.43 34.34 -7.95
N ASP A 71 -15.49 35.70 -8.06
CA ASP A 71 -15.98 36.31 -9.28
C ASP A 71 -15.17 35.87 -10.50
N GLY A 72 -15.86 35.48 -11.58
CA GLY A 72 -15.24 35.01 -12.81
C GLY A 72 -14.78 33.53 -12.77
N VAL A 73 -15.06 32.81 -11.70
CA VAL A 73 -14.95 31.35 -11.62
C VAL A 73 -16.36 30.75 -11.51
N LYS A 74 -16.64 29.71 -12.25
CA LYS A 74 -17.99 29.10 -12.32
C LYS A 74 -18.34 28.39 -11.02
N GLU A 75 -17.39 27.68 -10.43
CA GLU A 75 -17.55 26.90 -9.22
C GLU A 75 -17.40 27.77 -7.97
N SER A 76 -18.19 27.45 -6.96
CA SER A 76 -17.94 27.95 -5.61
C SER A 76 -16.70 27.28 -4.99
N VAL A 77 -16.13 27.88 -3.94
CA VAL A 77 -14.95 27.30 -3.26
C VAL A 77 -15.23 25.89 -2.76
N ILE A 78 -16.43 25.62 -2.23
CA ILE A 78 -16.81 24.29 -1.77
C ILE A 78 -16.86 23.28 -2.93
N ASP A 79 -17.29 23.67 -4.12
CA ASP A 79 -17.30 22.80 -5.29
C ASP A 79 -15.87 22.47 -5.73
N ILE A 80 -14.98 23.47 -5.74
CA ILE A 80 -13.54 23.27 -6.01
C ILE A 80 -12.94 22.31 -4.99
N MET A 81 -13.24 22.49 -3.69
CA MET A 81 -12.79 21.58 -2.62
C MET A 81 -13.27 20.17 -2.85
N LEU A 82 -14.56 19.97 -3.18
CA LEU A 82 -15.14 18.66 -3.45
C LEU A 82 -14.53 17.98 -4.70
N ASN A 83 -14.20 18.76 -5.72
CA ASN A 83 -13.50 18.24 -6.90
C ASN A 83 -12.05 17.88 -6.56
N CYS A 84 -11.34 18.70 -5.81
CA CYS A 84 -10.01 18.41 -5.28
C CYS A 84 -10.01 17.15 -4.40
N LYS A 85 -11.03 16.94 -3.59
CA LYS A 85 -11.18 15.75 -2.74
C LYS A 85 -11.17 14.43 -3.52
N LYS A 86 -11.60 14.45 -4.78
CA LYS A 86 -11.63 13.26 -5.66
C LYS A 86 -10.25 12.87 -6.20
N LEU A 87 -9.26 13.78 -6.10
CA LEU A 87 -7.93 13.54 -6.63
C LEU A 87 -7.15 12.54 -5.76
N ARG A 88 -6.37 11.69 -6.43
CA ARG A 88 -5.43 10.77 -5.79
C ARG A 88 -4.07 10.88 -6.45
N PHE A 89 -3.04 10.74 -5.64
CA PHE A 89 -1.67 10.95 -6.07
C PHE A 89 -0.81 9.75 -5.70
N SER A 90 0.07 9.38 -6.61
CA SER A 90 1.23 8.58 -6.26
C SER A 90 2.30 9.53 -5.71
N VAL A 91 2.84 9.21 -4.56
CA VAL A 91 3.92 9.97 -3.92
C VAL A 91 5.07 9.03 -3.68
N ASP A 92 6.25 9.37 -4.20
CA ASP A 92 7.45 8.56 -4.06
C ASP A 92 7.83 8.37 -2.58
N GLU A 93 8.40 7.23 -2.24
CA GLU A 93 8.82 6.93 -0.87
C GLU A 93 9.88 7.89 -0.32
N ALA A 94 10.71 8.43 -1.21
CA ALA A 94 11.75 9.39 -0.87
C ALA A 94 11.23 10.82 -0.68
N ALA A 95 9.97 11.11 -1.05
CA ALA A 95 9.36 12.41 -0.89
C ALA A 95 8.81 12.59 0.53
N ASP A 96 8.77 13.84 0.99
CA ASP A 96 8.14 14.17 2.28
C ASP A 96 6.66 13.76 2.27
N ASN A 97 6.14 13.34 3.42
CA ASN A 97 4.75 12.93 3.55
C ASN A 97 3.75 14.07 3.32
N ILE A 98 4.17 15.31 3.47
CA ILE A 98 3.37 16.52 3.23
C ILE A 98 4.06 17.34 2.14
N GLN A 99 3.35 17.58 1.06
CA GLN A 99 3.82 18.37 -0.08
C GLN A 99 2.90 19.56 -0.34
N TRP A 100 3.47 20.74 -0.56
CA TRP A 100 2.72 21.91 -0.99
C TRP A 100 2.91 22.14 -2.47
N ALA A 101 1.81 22.27 -3.20
CA ALA A 101 1.79 22.46 -4.65
C ALA A 101 1.14 23.80 -4.99
N PRO A 102 1.93 24.88 -5.20
CA PRO A 102 1.40 26.19 -5.60
C PRO A 102 0.88 26.13 -7.04
N GLN A 103 -0.31 26.67 -7.26
CA GLN A 103 -1.02 26.70 -8.51
C GLN A 103 -1.35 28.15 -8.91
N LYS A 104 -1.27 28.44 -10.22
CA LYS A 104 -1.63 29.75 -10.78
C LYS A 104 -2.29 29.56 -12.13
N PHE A 105 -3.53 30.03 -12.26
CA PHE A 105 -4.34 29.96 -13.47
C PHE A 105 -4.81 31.35 -13.85
N SER A 106 -4.57 31.76 -15.09
CA SER A 106 -4.85 33.13 -15.56
C SER A 106 -5.54 33.20 -16.93
N LYS A 107 -5.95 32.07 -17.48
CA LYS A 107 -6.67 32.02 -18.76
C LYS A 107 -8.08 31.53 -18.53
N SER A 108 -9.06 32.06 -19.29
CA SER A 108 -10.40 31.48 -19.31
C SER A 108 -10.36 30.07 -19.93
N GLY A 109 -11.11 29.16 -19.33
CA GLY A 109 -11.21 27.77 -19.79
C GLY A 109 -11.50 26.79 -18.66
N VAL A 110 -11.67 25.55 -19.06
CA VAL A 110 -11.88 24.42 -18.16
C VAL A 110 -10.54 23.87 -17.72
N TYR A 111 -10.39 23.65 -16.42
CA TYR A 111 -9.18 23.09 -15.82
C TYR A 111 -9.46 21.70 -15.20
N THR A 112 -8.53 20.81 -15.45
CA THR A 112 -8.55 19.44 -14.98
C THR A 112 -7.34 19.14 -14.10
N SER A 113 -7.30 17.96 -13.52
CA SER A 113 -6.16 17.50 -12.74
C SER A 113 -4.86 17.41 -13.54
N ALA A 114 -4.92 17.30 -14.87
CA ALA A 114 -3.75 17.30 -15.76
C ALA A 114 -3.04 18.67 -15.83
N ASP A 115 -3.77 19.74 -15.53
CA ASP A 115 -3.24 21.11 -15.57
C ASP A 115 -2.49 21.49 -14.27
N LEU A 116 -2.52 20.63 -13.25
CA LEU A 116 -1.86 20.87 -11.97
C LEU A 116 -0.34 20.75 -12.08
N LYS A 117 0.35 21.73 -11.49
CA LYS A 117 1.80 21.69 -11.32
C LYS A 117 2.12 20.96 -10.02
N LEU A 118 2.66 19.75 -10.13
CA LEU A 118 2.96 18.91 -8.99
C LEU A 118 4.45 18.98 -8.63
N PRO A 119 4.79 18.82 -7.33
CA PRO A 119 6.17 18.70 -6.89
C PRO A 119 6.84 17.45 -7.47
N SER A 120 8.18 17.44 -7.43
CA SER A 120 8.95 16.26 -7.84
C SER A 120 8.58 15.04 -6.98
N GLY A 121 8.42 13.87 -7.61
CA GLY A 121 8.02 12.64 -6.94
C GLY A 121 6.51 12.53 -6.64
N VAL A 122 5.69 13.49 -7.11
CA VAL A 122 4.23 13.42 -6.99
C VAL A 122 3.60 13.36 -8.37
N SER A 123 2.71 12.40 -8.60
CA SER A 123 1.94 12.28 -9.84
C SER A 123 0.47 12.01 -9.55
N VAL A 124 -0.41 12.59 -10.39
CA VAL A 124 -1.86 12.37 -10.24
C VAL A 124 -2.26 11.07 -10.93
N LEU A 125 -3.16 10.31 -10.29
CA LEU A 125 -3.65 9.03 -10.82
C LEU A 125 -4.83 9.23 -11.79
N ASN A 126 -5.70 10.18 -11.52
CA ASN A 126 -6.89 10.51 -12.29
C ASN A 126 -6.69 11.82 -13.07
N ASN A 127 -6.02 11.73 -14.22
CA ASN A 127 -5.60 12.89 -15.02
C ASN A 127 -6.75 13.71 -15.63
N ASP A 128 -7.95 13.14 -15.75
CA ASP A 128 -9.08 13.79 -16.44
C ASP A 128 -10.14 14.33 -15.48
N ALA A 129 -9.82 14.41 -14.18
CA ALA A 129 -10.75 14.88 -13.18
C ALA A 129 -10.96 16.40 -13.32
N TYR A 130 -12.22 16.80 -13.54
CA TYR A 130 -12.61 18.20 -13.60
C TYR A 130 -12.38 18.89 -12.25
N LEU A 131 -11.83 20.12 -12.31
CA LEU A 131 -11.57 20.93 -11.12
C LEU A 131 -12.46 22.17 -11.05
N PHE A 132 -12.34 23.06 -12.03
CA PHE A 132 -13.10 24.30 -12.12
C PHE A 132 -12.99 24.89 -13.53
N GLU A 133 -13.81 25.95 -13.80
CA GLU A 133 -13.81 26.71 -15.04
C GLU A 133 -13.67 28.20 -14.75
N ILE A 134 -12.67 28.85 -15.35
CA ILE A 134 -12.51 30.30 -15.32
C ILE A 134 -13.28 30.87 -16.50
N THR A 135 -14.31 31.67 -16.22
CA THR A 135 -15.18 32.28 -17.24
C THR A 135 -14.71 33.66 -17.65
N ASP A 136 -14.06 34.41 -16.76
CA ASP A 136 -13.55 35.77 -17.03
C ASP A 136 -12.02 35.75 -17.22
N PRO A 137 -11.49 36.12 -18.39
CA PRO A 137 -10.06 36.14 -18.67
C PRO A 137 -9.25 37.15 -17.83
N SER A 138 -9.92 38.08 -17.15
CA SER A 138 -9.26 39.06 -16.26
C SER A 138 -8.93 38.50 -14.87
N VAL A 139 -9.49 37.29 -14.54
CA VAL A 139 -9.34 36.68 -13.24
C VAL A 139 -8.08 35.84 -13.18
N GLU A 140 -7.32 36.05 -12.15
CA GLU A 140 -6.15 35.18 -11.80
C GLU A 140 -6.48 34.39 -10.54
N LEU A 141 -6.64 33.08 -10.69
CA LEU A 141 -6.86 32.17 -9.58
C LEU A 141 -5.51 31.63 -9.09
N VAL A 142 -5.15 31.96 -7.85
CA VAL A 142 -3.93 31.49 -7.19
C VAL A 142 -4.31 30.72 -5.94
N PHE A 143 -3.85 29.46 -5.86
CA PHE A 143 -4.06 28.63 -4.68
C PHE A 143 -2.90 27.65 -4.45
N GLU A 144 -2.84 27.08 -3.27
CA GLU A 144 -1.88 26.05 -2.89
C GLU A 144 -2.62 24.80 -2.43
N LEU A 145 -2.22 23.65 -2.94
CA LEU A 145 -2.74 22.35 -2.53
C LEU A 145 -1.79 21.70 -1.52
N ARG A 146 -2.31 21.25 -0.39
CA ARG A 146 -1.59 20.40 0.54
C ARG A 146 -1.89 18.95 0.20
N ILE A 147 -0.91 18.25 -0.35
CA ILE A 147 -0.97 16.84 -0.71
C ILE A 147 -0.27 16.08 0.39
N GLU A 148 -0.97 15.13 1.02
CA GLU A 148 -0.41 14.29 2.06
C GLU A 148 -0.46 12.83 1.65
N ARG A 149 0.58 12.07 2.01
CA ARG A 149 0.63 10.61 1.89
C ARG A 149 0.28 9.97 3.22
N TRP A 150 -0.76 9.16 3.24
CA TRP A 150 -1.20 8.47 4.44
C TRP A 150 -1.89 7.14 4.10
N TYR A 151 -2.15 6.39 5.14
CA TYR A 151 -3.00 5.21 5.13
C TYR A 151 -4.24 5.51 5.96
N TRP A 152 -5.45 5.17 5.59
CA TRP A 152 -6.64 5.43 6.37
C TRP A 152 -7.35 6.76 6.03
N TYR A 153 -8.23 7.17 6.89
CA TYR A 153 -9.06 8.36 6.77
C TYR A 153 -8.60 9.47 7.71
N TYR A 154 -8.47 10.67 7.19
CA TYR A 154 -8.30 11.88 7.98
C TYR A 154 -9.62 12.64 8.08
N SER A 155 -10.14 12.79 9.33
CA SER A 155 -11.23 13.72 9.61
C SER A 155 -10.72 15.14 9.72
N ILE A 156 -11.61 16.13 9.47
CA ILE A 156 -11.29 17.55 9.66
C ILE A 156 -10.84 17.84 11.10
N ASP A 157 -11.49 17.21 12.08
CA ASP A 157 -11.13 17.40 13.49
C ASP A 157 -9.73 16.87 13.80
N PHE A 158 -9.35 15.73 13.22
CA PHE A 158 -7.99 15.20 13.36
C PHE A 158 -6.97 16.17 12.75
N LEU A 159 -7.19 16.66 11.54
CA LEU A 159 -6.31 17.63 10.87
C LEU A 159 -6.18 18.91 11.66
N ARG A 160 -7.31 19.46 12.15
CA ARG A 160 -7.32 20.67 12.97
C ARG A 160 -6.53 20.51 14.26
N ASN A 161 -6.73 19.40 14.97
CA ASN A 161 -6.03 19.13 16.24
C ASN A 161 -4.52 18.89 16.03
N ARG A 162 -4.14 18.26 14.93
CA ARG A 162 -2.74 18.06 14.56
C ARG A 162 -2.07 19.38 14.24
N ASP A 163 -2.66 20.15 13.34
CA ASP A 163 -2.11 21.41 12.85
C ASP A 163 -1.98 22.45 13.99
N GLN A 164 -2.88 22.41 14.99
CA GLN A 164 -2.77 23.25 16.19
C GLN A 164 -1.62 22.87 17.11
N LYS A 165 -1.26 21.58 17.18
CA LYS A 165 -0.16 21.09 18.03
C LYS A 165 1.22 21.35 17.44
N GLU A 166 1.30 21.37 16.12
CA GLU A 166 2.58 21.51 15.41
C GLU A 166 3.02 22.96 15.26
N ASP A 167 2.28 23.96 15.79
CA ASP A 167 2.50 25.41 15.68
C ASP A 167 2.80 25.92 14.24
N ALA A 168 2.84 25.02 13.29
CA ALA A 168 3.32 25.27 11.93
C ALA A 168 2.27 25.93 11.03
N TRP A 169 0.97 25.98 11.42
CA TRP A 169 -0.11 26.27 10.49
C TRP A 169 -1.25 27.08 11.10
N GLN A 170 -0.93 28.10 11.87
CA GLN A 170 -1.91 29.09 12.38
C GLN A 170 -2.47 30.03 11.29
N ASP A 171 -2.27 29.69 10.01
CA ASP A 171 -2.85 30.47 8.92
C ASP A 171 -4.34 30.16 8.82
N VAL A 172 -5.17 31.09 9.30
CA VAL A 172 -6.65 31.03 9.33
C VAL A 172 -7.24 30.78 7.94
N ALA A 173 -6.46 31.01 6.89
CA ALA A 173 -6.88 30.86 5.50
C ALA A 173 -6.74 29.44 4.93
N THR A 174 -6.30 28.44 5.70
CA THR A 174 -6.22 27.07 5.20
C THR A 174 -7.56 26.34 5.33
N LEU A 175 -8.16 26.01 4.20
CA LEU A 175 -9.38 25.22 4.13
C LEU A 175 -9.01 23.74 4.24
N LEU A 176 -9.43 23.09 5.31
CA LEU A 176 -9.13 21.68 5.57
C LEU A 176 -10.12 20.77 4.83
N LEU A 177 -9.59 19.70 4.24
CA LEU A 177 -10.38 18.65 3.60
C LEU A 177 -10.18 17.34 4.33
N ASP A 178 -11.27 16.75 4.79
CA ASP A 178 -11.28 15.35 5.19
C ASP A 178 -11.04 14.49 3.95
N ASN A 179 -10.25 13.44 4.07
CA ASN A 179 -10.01 12.56 2.95
C ASN A 179 -9.77 11.11 3.38
N ASP A 180 -10.22 10.19 2.54
CA ASP A 180 -9.82 8.80 2.60
C ASP A 180 -8.69 8.57 1.58
N PHE A 181 -7.69 7.78 1.97
CA PHE A 181 -6.55 7.46 1.12
C PHE A 181 -6.73 6.10 0.44
N GLY A 182 -7.94 5.54 0.48
CA GLY A 182 -8.26 4.23 -0.04
C GLY A 182 -8.21 4.13 -1.57
N LEU A 183 -7.78 2.97 -2.05
CA LEU A 183 -7.69 2.63 -3.47
C LEU A 183 -8.85 1.82 -4.00
N VAL A 184 -9.72 1.34 -3.13
CA VAL A 184 -10.83 0.45 -3.46
C VAL A 184 -12.15 1.18 -3.28
N ASP A 185 -13.06 0.96 -4.22
CA ASP A 185 -14.43 1.45 -4.10
C ASP A 185 -15.22 0.57 -3.14
N TYR A 186 -15.05 -0.74 -3.27
CA TYR A 186 -15.62 -1.69 -2.32
C TYR A 186 -14.85 -3.01 -2.26
N VAL A 187 -15.00 -3.68 -1.12
CA VAL A 187 -14.62 -5.07 -0.91
C VAL A 187 -15.83 -5.81 -0.35
N LYS A 188 -16.27 -6.82 -1.07
CA LYS A 188 -17.35 -7.69 -0.67
C LYS A 188 -16.82 -9.10 -0.51
N TYR A 189 -17.20 -9.81 0.53
CA TYR A 189 -16.94 -11.24 0.64
C TYR A 189 -18.21 -12.01 0.99
N ASP A 190 -18.26 -13.22 0.48
CA ASP A 190 -19.33 -14.18 0.76
C ASP A 190 -18.70 -15.53 1.12
N VAL A 191 -19.35 -16.25 2.02
CA VAL A 191 -18.88 -17.56 2.47
C VAL A 191 -20.01 -18.57 2.31
N GLN A 192 -19.74 -19.63 1.56
CA GLN A 192 -20.65 -20.72 1.36
C GLN A 192 -20.13 -21.95 2.11
N GLU A 193 -20.94 -22.48 3.03
CA GLU A 193 -20.67 -23.75 3.69
C GLU A 193 -21.15 -24.91 2.80
N ILE A 194 -20.24 -25.80 2.45
CA ILE A 194 -20.55 -27.02 1.68
C ILE A 194 -20.49 -28.21 2.63
N ILE A 195 -21.61 -28.91 2.76
CA ILE A 195 -21.71 -30.15 3.55
C ILE A 195 -21.53 -31.35 2.61
N GLU A 196 -20.53 -32.20 2.86
CA GLU A 196 -20.37 -33.44 2.12
C GLU A 196 -21.29 -34.52 2.68
N ASP A 197 -22.18 -35.05 1.84
CA ASP A 197 -23.29 -35.92 2.20
C ASP A 197 -22.88 -37.23 2.93
N PHE A 198 -21.64 -37.68 2.80
CA PHE A 198 -21.20 -38.98 3.35
C PHE A 198 -20.28 -38.92 4.56
N SER A 199 -19.59 -37.78 4.78
CA SER A 199 -18.63 -37.67 5.87
C SER A 199 -19.05 -36.73 7.00
N GLY A 200 -20.12 -35.95 6.79
CA GLY A 200 -20.52 -34.88 7.70
C GLY A 200 -19.47 -33.77 7.84
N SER A 201 -18.42 -33.80 7.02
CA SER A 201 -17.43 -32.76 7.01
C SER A 201 -17.97 -31.48 6.31
N THR A 202 -17.77 -30.35 6.93
CA THR A 202 -18.16 -29.06 6.37
C THR A 202 -16.92 -28.32 5.88
N LYS A 203 -17.01 -27.78 4.67
CA LYS A 203 -15.99 -26.98 4.02
C LYS A 203 -16.54 -25.59 3.74
N ASP A 204 -15.69 -24.58 3.85
CA ASP A 204 -16.03 -23.24 3.43
C ASP A 204 -15.48 -22.97 2.02
N THR A 205 -16.26 -22.27 1.23
CA THR A 205 -15.81 -21.59 0.01
C THR A 205 -15.94 -20.09 0.26
N LEU A 206 -14.82 -19.38 0.17
CA LEU A 206 -14.75 -17.93 0.34
C LEU A 206 -14.67 -17.28 -1.03
N ALA A 207 -15.63 -16.42 -1.36
CA ALA A 207 -15.57 -15.53 -2.51
C ALA A 207 -15.27 -14.10 -2.04
N VAL A 208 -14.27 -13.44 -2.63
CA VAL A 208 -13.91 -12.05 -2.32
C VAL A 208 -13.92 -11.25 -3.62
N GLU A 209 -14.85 -10.32 -3.73
CA GLU A 209 -14.97 -9.41 -4.85
C GLU A 209 -14.42 -8.05 -4.47
N ILE A 210 -13.55 -7.51 -5.31
CA ILE A 210 -12.85 -6.24 -5.08
C ILE A 210 -12.95 -5.39 -6.30
N GLN A 211 -13.36 -4.13 -6.12
CA GLN A 211 -13.31 -3.12 -7.16
C GLN A 211 -12.29 -2.05 -6.82
N SER A 212 -11.28 -1.91 -7.68
CA SER A 212 -10.31 -0.83 -7.62
C SER A 212 -10.97 0.49 -8.04
N ARG A 213 -10.61 1.59 -7.37
CA ARG A 213 -11.08 2.94 -7.71
C ARG A 213 -10.52 3.44 -9.04
N TYR A 214 -9.35 2.94 -9.43
CA TYR A 214 -8.62 3.37 -10.63
C TYR A 214 -8.16 2.19 -11.48
N GLU A 215 -8.25 2.32 -12.81
CA GLU A 215 -7.83 1.27 -13.76
C GLU A 215 -6.32 0.97 -13.71
N LYS A 216 -5.51 1.98 -13.34
CA LYS A 216 -4.05 1.82 -13.22
C LYS A 216 -3.61 0.91 -12.08
N ILE A 217 -4.51 0.61 -11.14
CA ILE A 217 -4.21 -0.16 -9.94
C ILE A 217 -4.89 -1.51 -10.04
N SER A 218 -4.08 -2.55 -10.16
CA SER A 218 -4.60 -3.91 -10.27
C SER A 218 -5.18 -4.38 -8.92
N PRO A 219 -6.45 -4.81 -8.87
CA PRO A 219 -7.02 -5.42 -7.67
C PRO A 219 -6.24 -6.63 -7.17
N LYS A 220 -5.58 -7.37 -8.06
CA LYS A 220 -4.70 -8.50 -7.69
C LYS A 220 -3.54 -8.05 -6.82
N GLN A 221 -2.87 -6.93 -7.17
CA GLN A 221 -1.77 -6.39 -6.37
C GLN A 221 -2.25 -5.97 -4.97
N ILE A 222 -3.46 -5.41 -4.87
CA ILE A 222 -4.05 -5.03 -3.58
C ILE A 222 -4.27 -6.28 -2.70
N VAL A 223 -4.78 -7.37 -3.27
CA VAL A 223 -4.98 -8.63 -2.52
C VAL A 223 -3.68 -9.27 -2.12
N MET A 224 -2.68 -9.31 -3.01
CA MET A 224 -1.36 -9.82 -2.69
C MET A 224 -0.75 -9.06 -1.51
N PHE A 225 -0.77 -7.74 -1.56
CA PHE A 225 -0.29 -6.90 -0.46
C PHE A 225 -1.05 -7.16 0.85
N ALA A 226 -2.39 -7.30 0.79
CA ALA A 226 -3.19 -7.61 1.97
C ALA A 226 -2.83 -8.98 2.56
N GLY A 227 -2.54 -9.97 1.72
CA GLY A 227 -2.05 -11.29 2.14
C GLY A 227 -0.69 -11.22 2.84
N GLU A 228 0.25 -10.43 2.30
CA GLU A 228 1.57 -10.20 2.91
C GLU A 228 1.47 -9.52 4.28
N VAL A 229 0.62 -8.50 4.40
CA VAL A 229 0.35 -7.83 5.68
C VAL A 229 -0.23 -8.81 6.69
N LEU A 230 -1.24 -9.61 6.29
CA LEU A 230 -1.84 -10.61 7.16
C LEU A 230 -0.82 -11.65 7.63
N ALA A 231 -0.01 -12.17 6.72
CA ALA A 231 1.04 -13.13 7.03
C ALA A 231 2.10 -12.53 7.98
N SER A 232 2.46 -11.25 7.78
CA SER A 232 3.44 -10.56 8.63
C SER A 232 2.92 -10.40 10.06
N TYR A 233 1.65 -10.04 10.24
CA TYR A 233 1.05 -9.98 11.57
C TYR A 233 0.85 -11.36 12.19
N ALA A 234 0.50 -12.37 11.41
CA ALA A 234 0.38 -13.74 11.92
C ALA A 234 1.71 -14.27 12.48
N LYS A 235 2.84 -13.89 11.87
CA LYS A 235 4.18 -14.26 12.37
C LYS A 235 4.48 -13.73 13.77
N LEU A 236 3.85 -12.63 14.23
CA LEU A 236 4.02 -12.12 15.59
C LEU A 236 3.55 -13.11 16.69
N PHE A 237 2.69 -14.07 16.31
CA PHE A 237 2.18 -15.09 17.23
C PHE A 237 3.01 -16.38 17.20
N ILE A 238 4.10 -16.41 16.45
CA ILE A 238 5.05 -17.54 16.44
C ILE A 238 6.17 -17.20 17.43
N PHE A 239 6.12 -17.85 18.62
CA PHE A 239 7.11 -17.63 19.68
C PHE A 239 8.10 -18.79 19.70
N ASP A 240 9.39 -18.49 19.74
CA ASP A 240 10.46 -19.51 19.81
C ASP A 240 10.53 -20.23 21.16
N ASP A 241 10.04 -19.60 22.24
CA ASP A 241 10.15 -20.10 23.62
C ASP A 241 8.95 -20.94 24.09
N ALA A 242 7.90 -21.06 23.28
CA ALA A 242 6.71 -21.80 23.66
C ALA A 242 6.84 -23.28 23.29
N TYR A 243 6.98 -24.14 24.28
CA TYR A 243 6.78 -25.58 24.07
C TYR A 243 5.30 -25.83 23.75
N ILE A 244 5.01 -26.06 22.49
CA ILE A 244 3.69 -26.46 22.04
C ILE A 244 3.72 -27.97 21.81
N ASP A 245 2.93 -28.72 22.59
CA ASP A 245 2.69 -30.12 22.28
C ASP A 245 1.83 -30.23 21.01
N ARG A 246 2.51 -30.34 19.87
CA ARG A 246 1.87 -30.43 18.56
C ARG A 246 1.11 -31.75 18.35
N SER A 247 1.25 -32.72 19.26
CA SER A 247 0.54 -34.01 19.13
C SER A 247 -0.98 -33.86 19.25
N THR A 248 -1.43 -32.77 19.89
CA THR A 248 -2.85 -32.44 20.08
C THR A 248 -3.38 -31.44 19.04
N LEU A 249 -2.50 -30.87 18.24
CA LEU A 249 -2.87 -29.90 17.20
C LEU A 249 -2.99 -30.58 15.84
N VAL A 250 -3.80 -29.97 14.99
CA VAL A 250 -3.89 -30.39 13.59
C VAL A 250 -2.61 -30.01 12.88
N ASP A 251 -2.05 -30.95 12.13
CA ASP A 251 -0.85 -30.70 11.35
C ASP A 251 -1.19 -29.98 10.04
N TYR A 252 -0.67 -28.78 9.92
CA TYR A 252 -0.73 -27.97 8.71
C TYR A 252 0.66 -27.75 8.09
N SER A 253 1.68 -28.49 8.55
CA SER A 253 3.07 -28.30 8.08
C SER A 253 3.24 -28.60 6.59
N ASP A 254 2.38 -29.47 6.04
CA ASP A 254 2.40 -29.89 4.64
C ASP A 254 1.27 -29.25 3.83
N LEU A 255 0.87 -28.02 4.17
CA LEU A 255 -0.07 -27.25 3.37
C LEU A 255 0.52 -27.01 1.97
N GLU A 256 0.38 -27.99 1.10
CA GLU A 256 0.53 -27.77 -0.33
C GLU A 256 -0.64 -26.89 -0.80
N ILE A 257 -0.39 -25.58 -0.84
CA ILE A 257 -1.25 -24.70 -1.62
C ILE A 257 -0.99 -25.13 -3.07
N ALA A 258 -2.01 -25.65 -3.74
CA ALA A 258 -1.92 -25.93 -5.16
C ALA A 258 -1.72 -24.60 -5.88
N ALA A 259 -0.46 -24.20 -5.97
CA ALA A 259 -0.02 -23.05 -6.74
C ALA A 259 -0.06 -23.43 -8.22
N ASP A 260 -1.27 -23.57 -8.77
CA ASP A 260 -1.42 -23.54 -10.22
C ASP A 260 -1.08 -22.10 -10.66
N LYS A 261 0.23 -21.96 -10.98
CA LYS A 261 0.81 -20.79 -11.64
C LYS A 261 0.67 -19.45 -10.90
N LEU A 262 1.32 -19.34 -9.75
CA LEU A 262 1.96 -18.06 -9.43
C LEU A 262 2.94 -17.73 -10.57
N PRO A 263 2.94 -16.53 -11.13
CA PRO A 263 3.97 -16.16 -12.09
C PRO A 263 5.32 -16.38 -11.43
N GLU A 264 6.21 -17.08 -12.18
CA GLU A 264 7.55 -17.41 -11.75
C GLU A 264 8.25 -16.17 -11.18
N GLU A 265 8.75 -16.35 -9.95
CA GLU A 265 9.77 -15.53 -9.31
C GLU A 265 9.52 -14.02 -9.16
N THR A 266 8.64 -13.65 -8.26
CA THR A 266 8.99 -12.50 -7.43
C THR A 266 9.99 -12.99 -6.38
N ASN A 267 11.28 -12.62 -6.56
CA ASN A 267 12.32 -12.78 -5.55
C ASN A 267 11.85 -12.10 -4.25
N ILE A 268 11.22 -12.86 -3.37
CA ILE A 268 10.84 -12.39 -2.04
C ILE A 268 12.16 -12.17 -1.29
N LYS A 269 12.53 -10.92 -1.11
CA LYS A 269 13.67 -10.54 -0.29
C LYS A 269 13.28 -10.75 1.16
N THR A 270 13.74 -11.84 1.75
CA THR A 270 13.24 -12.31 3.05
C THR A 270 14.12 -11.92 4.23
N MET A 271 15.42 -11.69 4.03
CA MET A 271 16.34 -11.43 5.13
C MET A 271 16.97 -10.04 5.04
N PRO A 272 16.65 -9.10 5.94
CA PRO A 272 17.28 -7.79 5.96
C PRO A 272 18.77 -7.89 6.38
N ILE A 273 19.62 -7.01 5.85
CA ILE A 273 21.05 -6.96 6.18
C ILE A 273 21.31 -6.75 7.68
N ASP A 274 20.37 -6.13 8.39
CA ASP A 274 20.47 -5.90 9.82
C ASP A 274 20.48 -7.18 10.66
N ALA A 275 20.01 -8.29 10.10
CA ALA A 275 20.08 -9.61 10.72
C ALA A 275 21.49 -10.25 10.65
N LEU A 276 22.38 -9.73 9.81
CA LEU A 276 23.77 -10.22 9.73
C LEU A 276 24.64 -9.59 10.83
N PRO A 277 25.56 -10.36 11.42
CA PRO A 277 26.54 -9.86 12.39
C PRO A 277 27.62 -9.04 11.68
N LEU A 278 27.26 -7.87 11.16
CA LEU A 278 28.14 -6.92 10.49
C LEU A 278 28.46 -5.73 11.39
N SER A 279 29.66 -5.17 11.23
CA SER A 279 29.99 -3.90 11.89
C SER A 279 29.10 -2.77 11.38
N GLU A 280 28.80 -1.78 12.22
CA GLU A 280 27.99 -0.62 11.83
C GLU A 280 28.52 0.07 10.57
N ARG A 281 29.84 0.10 10.41
CA ARG A 281 30.52 0.71 9.27
C ARG A 281 30.25 -0.04 7.97
N THR A 282 30.30 -1.38 8.00
CA THR A 282 30.01 -2.25 6.85
C THR A 282 28.52 -2.18 6.51
N ARG A 283 27.64 -2.23 7.52
CA ARG A 283 26.21 -2.11 7.35
C ARG A 283 25.81 -0.78 6.70
N ASN A 284 26.31 0.35 7.23
CA ASN A 284 26.05 1.67 6.67
C ASN A 284 26.58 1.83 5.23
N ALA A 285 27.68 1.18 4.90
CA ALA A 285 28.21 1.18 3.54
C ALA A 285 27.27 0.43 2.58
N LEU A 286 26.70 -0.70 2.99
CA LEU A 286 25.73 -1.47 2.20
C LEU A 286 24.42 -0.71 2.00
N ILE A 287 23.86 -0.12 3.07
CA ILE A 287 22.63 0.69 3.02
C ILE A 287 22.79 1.88 2.05
N LYS A 288 23.93 2.59 2.11
CA LYS A 288 24.21 3.72 1.19
C LYS A 288 24.33 3.29 -0.26
N ASN A 289 24.64 2.04 -0.54
CA ASN A 289 24.66 1.46 -1.87
C ASN A 289 23.33 0.74 -2.23
N GLN A 290 22.24 1.01 -1.48
CA GLN A 290 20.90 0.47 -1.70
C GLN A 290 20.81 -1.07 -1.60
N ILE A 291 21.74 -1.69 -0.90
CA ILE A 291 21.72 -3.11 -0.60
C ILE A 291 21.08 -3.26 0.78
N LEU A 292 19.83 -3.66 0.84
CA LEU A 292 19.04 -3.74 2.07
C LEU A 292 18.75 -5.17 2.52
N TYR A 293 18.93 -6.14 1.61
CA TYR A 293 18.61 -7.54 1.85
C TYR A 293 19.79 -8.45 1.53
N VAL A 294 19.86 -9.59 2.21
CA VAL A 294 20.93 -10.60 2.02
C VAL A 294 20.93 -11.15 0.60
N GLU A 295 19.75 -11.32 0.00
CA GLU A 295 19.58 -11.81 -1.37
C GLU A 295 20.18 -10.83 -2.42
N ASP A 296 20.28 -9.55 -2.09
CA ASP A 296 20.95 -8.58 -2.96
C ASP A 296 22.48 -8.75 -2.92
N LEU A 297 23.03 -9.23 -1.79
CA LEU A 297 24.45 -9.58 -1.66
C LEU A 297 24.79 -10.87 -2.41
N GLU A 298 23.94 -11.89 -2.35
CA GLU A 298 24.15 -13.17 -3.05
C GLU A 298 24.25 -13.00 -4.57
N LYS A 299 23.56 -12.01 -5.11
CA LYS A 299 23.57 -11.69 -6.56
C LYS A 299 24.80 -10.89 -7.00
N LYS A 300 25.64 -10.45 -6.07
CA LYS A 300 26.80 -9.59 -6.36
C LYS A 300 28.09 -10.38 -6.32
N LYS A 301 28.97 -10.10 -7.28
CA LYS A 301 30.34 -10.60 -7.28
C LYS A 301 31.21 -9.79 -6.34
N LYS A 302 32.25 -10.44 -5.76
CA LYS A 302 33.24 -9.77 -4.91
C LYS A 302 33.87 -8.55 -5.61
N ALA A 303 34.11 -8.66 -6.92
CA ALA A 303 34.68 -7.58 -7.72
C ALA A 303 33.72 -6.37 -7.83
N GLU A 304 32.42 -6.59 -7.93
CA GLU A 304 31.41 -5.54 -7.99
C GLU A 304 31.28 -4.81 -6.65
N LEU A 305 31.31 -5.53 -5.54
CA LEU A 305 31.28 -4.95 -4.21
C LEU A 305 32.49 -4.06 -3.94
N LEU A 306 33.67 -4.41 -4.47
CA LEU A 306 34.89 -3.58 -4.36
C LEU A 306 34.80 -2.26 -5.12
N LEU A 307 33.99 -2.18 -6.17
CA LEU A 307 33.77 -0.96 -6.96
C LEU A 307 32.76 -0.01 -6.28
N MET A 308 32.04 -0.46 -5.26
CA MET A 308 31.07 0.35 -4.56
C MET A 308 31.72 1.35 -3.61
N LYS A 309 31.16 2.55 -3.50
CA LYS A 309 31.63 3.58 -2.59
C LYS A 309 31.56 3.07 -1.15
N TRP A 310 32.62 3.28 -0.39
CA TRP A 310 32.70 2.96 1.05
C TRP A 310 32.78 1.46 1.38
N VAL A 311 32.92 0.56 0.38
CA VAL A 311 33.16 -0.87 0.57
C VAL A 311 34.65 -1.16 0.28
N TRP A 312 35.38 -1.74 1.24
CA TRP A 312 36.78 -2.10 1.14
C TRP A 312 37.00 -3.59 1.47
N ARG A 313 38.22 -4.09 1.21
CA ARG A 313 38.53 -5.51 1.34
C ARG A 313 38.09 -6.14 2.68
N LYS A 314 38.35 -5.46 3.80
CA LYS A 314 37.92 -5.96 5.12
C LYS A 314 36.39 -6.08 5.26
N ALA A 315 35.63 -5.18 4.62
CA ALA A 315 34.18 -5.27 4.63
C ALA A 315 33.68 -6.50 3.83
N ILE A 316 34.35 -6.84 2.73
CA ILE A 316 34.02 -8.04 1.96
C ILE A 316 34.35 -9.33 2.73
N ASP A 317 35.46 -9.36 3.43
CA ASP A 317 35.82 -10.51 4.27
C ASP A 317 34.81 -10.68 5.40
N GLU A 318 34.36 -9.60 6.02
CA GLU A 318 33.30 -9.58 7.04
C GLU A 318 31.94 -10.05 6.47
N ILE A 319 31.54 -9.55 5.30
CA ILE A 319 30.31 -9.98 4.60
C ILE A 319 30.40 -11.47 4.25
N SER A 320 31.53 -11.93 3.71
CA SER A 320 31.71 -13.34 3.33
C SER A 320 31.66 -14.26 4.55
N ALA A 321 32.28 -13.85 5.67
CA ALA A 321 32.22 -14.59 6.93
C ALA A 321 30.79 -14.63 7.49
N SER A 322 30.07 -13.51 7.45
CA SER A 322 28.69 -13.42 7.95
C SER A 322 27.71 -14.23 7.08
N LEU A 323 27.90 -14.24 5.74
CA LEU A 323 27.09 -15.10 4.85
C LEU A 323 27.37 -16.59 5.07
N ALA A 324 28.62 -16.97 5.35
CA ALA A 324 28.97 -18.35 5.64
C ALA A 324 28.31 -18.89 6.91
N THR A 325 28.00 -18.03 7.90
CA THR A 325 27.25 -18.45 9.12
C THR A 325 25.80 -18.83 8.86
N ILE A 326 25.24 -18.41 7.73
CA ILE A 326 23.87 -18.72 7.30
C ILE A 326 23.82 -19.65 6.08
N GLU A 327 24.93 -20.35 5.80
CA GLU A 327 25.09 -21.28 4.66
C GLU A 327 24.91 -20.64 3.28
N LYS A 328 25.15 -19.33 3.17
CA LYS A 328 25.06 -18.56 1.92
C LYS A 328 26.43 -18.06 1.47
N SER A 329 26.58 -17.70 0.19
CA SER A 329 27.84 -17.19 -0.36
C SER A 329 27.60 -16.12 -1.41
N LEU A 330 28.62 -15.25 -1.63
CA LEU A 330 28.62 -14.32 -2.76
C LEU A 330 28.77 -15.07 -4.09
N LEU A 331 28.27 -14.48 -5.16
CA LEU A 331 28.44 -15.02 -6.51
C LEU A 331 29.95 -15.13 -6.85
N ALA A 332 30.36 -16.24 -7.45
CA ALA A 332 31.75 -16.53 -7.79
C ALA A 332 32.31 -15.61 -8.90
#